data_284952c5c47ab0f6290ba355d2a756b9
#
_entry.id   284952c5c47ab0f6290ba355d2a756b9
#
_cell.length_a   1.000
_cell.length_b   1.000
_cell.length_c   1.000
_cell.angle_alpha   90.00
_cell.angle_beta   90.00
_cell.angle_gamma   90.00
#
_symmetry.space_group_name_H-M   'P 1'
#
loop_
_entity.id
_entity.type
_entity.pdbx_description
1 polymer ?
#
loop_
_entity_poly.entity_id
_entity_poly.type
_entity_poly.pdbx_seq_one_letter_code
_entity_poly.pdbx_strand_id
1 'polypeptide(L)'
;MPSRIDPREPGNRGPSRGLSYLYVLPCAYEDILKLGFSRDPLGRMQALHPRWFEFFDLDRAFLVEAETVRDARDLELGMGRVIAEHNAPAPLVIRREAAGHTEWYRGAYDALATTAHALAAGGYAMHAPLRPWLRERLVERSDRLFSWTMAMLPPEVLEMRDPSSVRRVLDMLDAFGSLNIELEPWLPPQVLDWYRSMPPA
;
A
#
# COMPACT_ATOMS: atom_id res chain seq x y z
N MET A 1 35.99 17.62 -25.73
CA MET A 1 34.65 18.18 -25.98
C MET A 1 33.64 17.19 -25.50
N PRO A 2 32.97 17.37 -24.35
CA PRO A 2 31.91 16.46 -23.91
C PRO A 2 30.63 16.78 -24.69
N SER A 3 30.04 15.75 -25.29
CA SER A 3 28.77 15.77 -26.02
C SER A 3 27.63 16.18 -25.10
N ARG A 4 26.89 17.24 -25.47
CA ARG A 4 25.66 17.64 -24.81
C ARG A 4 24.59 16.57 -25.05
N ILE A 5 24.08 15.96 -24.01
CA ILE A 5 22.88 15.10 -24.03
C ILE A 5 21.68 16.02 -24.27
N ASP A 6 20.96 15.83 -25.38
CA ASP A 6 19.71 16.51 -25.66
C ASP A 6 18.58 15.96 -24.76
N PRO A 7 17.90 16.79 -23.94
CA PRO A 7 16.86 16.32 -23.05
C PRO A 7 15.52 15.96 -23.75
N ARG A 8 15.48 15.91 -25.07
CA ARG A 8 14.26 15.67 -25.86
C ARG A 8 14.19 14.32 -26.58
N GLU A 9 15.16 13.42 -26.37
CA GLU A 9 14.95 12.06 -26.86
C GLU A 9 13.81 11.41 -26.05
N PRO A 10 12.74 10.91 -26.71
CA PRO A 10 11.72 10.12 -26.04
C PRO A 10 12.41 8.81 -25.64
N GLY A 11 12.78 8.73 -24.36
CA GLY A 11 13.34 7.51 -23.79
C GLY A 11 12.43 6.35 -24.19
N ASN A 12 13.03 5.31 -24.73
CA ASN A 12 12.43 4.05 -25.16
C ASN A 12 11.58 3.46 -24.03
N ARG A 13 10.34 3.94 -23.90
CA ARG A 13 9.33 3.36 -23.01
C ARG A 13 8.81 2.12 -23.71
N GLY A 14 9.53 1.02 -23.56
CA GLY A 14 9.03 -0.28 -23.91
C GLY A 14 7.61 -0.45 -23.34
N PRO A 15 6.71 -1.20 -24.01
CA PRO A 15 5.35 -1.40 -23.53
C PRO A 15 5.42 -1.90 -22.10
N SER A 16 4.80 -1.18 -21.15
CA SER A 16 4.74 -1.59 -19.75
C SER A 16 3.82 -2.81 -19.61
N ARG A 17 4.37 -3.98 -20.00
CA ARG A 17 3.69 -5.27 -19.87
C ARG A 17 3.71 -5.66 -18.40
N GLY A 18 2.55 -6.05 -17.88
CA GLY A 18 2.39 -6.57 -16.53
C GLY A 18 1.18 -5.97 -15.83
N LEU A 19 0.58 -6.80 -15.00
CA LEU A 19 -0.58 -6.48 -14.20
C LEU A 19 -0.34 -5.21 -13.39
N SER A 20 -1.31 -4.32 -13.40
CA SER A 20 -1.36 -3.12 -12.59
C SER A 20 -2.74 -3.03 -11.93
N TYR A 21 -2.85 -2.27 -10.88
CA TYR A 21 -4.08 -2.19 -10.09
C TYR A 21 -4.46 -0.73 -9.91
N LEU A 22 -5.70 -0.39 -10.27
CA LEU A 22 -6.36 0.77 -9.71
C LEU A 22 -6.72 0.45 -8.26
N TYR A 23 -6.52 1.39 -7.34
CA TYR A 23 -6.91 1.22 -5.95
C TYR A 23 -7.76 2.37 -5.45
N VAL A 24 -8.72 2.05 -4.58
CA VAL A 24 -9.47 2.99 -3.76
C VAL A 24 -9.25 2.61 -2.30
N LEU A 25 -8.64 3.52 -1.55
CA LEU A 25 -8.23 3.31 -0.17
C LEU A 25 -8.90 4.33 0.75
N PRO A 26 -10.08 4.03 1.32
CA PRO A 26 -10.71 4.87 2.33
C PRO A 26 -9.87 4.93 3.60
N CYS A 27 -9.82 6.09 4.26
CA CYS A 27 -9.26 6.20 5.61
C CYS A 27 -10.22 5.60 6.64
N ALA A 28 -9.67 4.96 7.69
CA ALA A 28 -10.48 4.33 8.73
C ALA A 28 -11.17 5.36 9.66
N TYR A 29 -10.60 6.55 9.80
CA TYR A 29 -11.01 7.54 10.80
C TYR A 29 -11.59 8.82 10.22
N GLU A 30 -11.56 8.99 8.90
CA GLU A 30 -12.02 10.18 8.22
C GLU A 30 -12.77 9.80 6.92
N ASP A 31 -13.76 10.59 6.55
CA ASP A 31 -14.41 10.46 5.24
C ASP A 31 -13.53 11.04 4.13
N ILE A 32 -12.31 10.53 4.04
CA ILE A 32 -11.33 10.81 2.99
C ILE A 32 -10.86 9.49 2.42
N LEU A 33 -10.63 9.45 1.13
CA LEU A 33 -10.08 8.29 0.45
C LEU A 33 -8.96 8.70 -0.52
N LYS A 34 -8.08 7.74 -0.81
CA LYS A 34 -7.07 7.84 -1.85
C LYS A 34 -7.49 7.03 -3.07
N LEU A 35 -7.55 7.68 -4.23
CA LEU A 35 -7.59 7.04 -5.53
C LEU A 35 -6.18 7.00 -6.12
N GLY A 36 -5.84 5.95 -6.87
CA GLY A 36 -4.55 5.85 -7.54
C GLY A 36 -4.34 4.50 -8.21
N PHE A 37 -3.17 4.30 -8.80
CA PHE A 37 -2.79 3.01 -9.36
C PHE A 37 -1.36 2.62 -8.99
N SER A 38 -1.07 1.31 -9.00
CA SER A 38 0.26 0.76 -8.74
C SER A 38 0.39 -0.66 -9.27
N ARG A 39 1.60 -1.08 -9.57
CA ARG A 39 1.94 -2.50 -9.78
C ARG A 39 2.11 -3.25 -8.45
N ASP A 40 2.43 -2.53 -7.39
CA ASP A 40 2.56 -3.03 -6.03
C ASP A 40 1.69 -2.20 -5.07
N PRO A 41 0.37 -2.48 -4.97
CA PRO A 41 -0.51 -1.76 -4.06
C PRO A 41 -0.10 -1.86 -2.60
N LEU A 42 0.37 -3.04 -2.14
CA LEU A 42 0.83 -3.22 -0.77
C LEU A 42 2.03 -2.33 -0.47
N GLY A 43 3.07 -2.34 -1.32
CA GLY A 43 4.22 -1.44 -1.17
C GLY A 43 3.81 0.04 -1.24
N ARG A 44 2.80 0.37 -2.04
CA ARG A 44 2.26 1.73 -2.11
C ARG A 44 1.57 2.15 -0.80
N MET A 45 0.77 1.29 -0.20
CA MET A 45 0.13 1.53 1.10
C MET A 45 1.18 1.73 2.20
N GLN A 46 2.21 0.88 2.23
CA GLN A 46 3.35 0.97 3.15
C GLN A 46 4.12 2.29 3.01
N ALA A 47 4.27 2.79 1.78
CA ALA A 47 4.93 4.07 1.51
C ALA A 47 4.07 5.26 1.97
N LEU A 48 2.74 5.18 1.83
CA LEU A 48 1.81 6.23 2.26
C LEU A 48 1.78 6.37 3.78
N HIS A 49 1.67 5.25 4.51
CA HIS A 49 1.61 5.27 5.97
C HIS A 49 2.25 4.01 6.57
N PRO A 50 3.13 4.11 7.60
CA PRO A 50 3.78 2.94 8.20
C PRO A 50 2.77 1.95 8.83
N ARG A 51 1.71 2.46 9.46
CA ARG A 51 0.59 1.66 9.98
C ARG A 51 -0.59 1.67 8.99
N TRP A 52 -0.33 1.36 7.73
CA TRP A 52 -1.32 1.35 6.65
C TRP A 52 -2.53 0.46 6.93
N PHE A 53 -2.33 -0.63 7.67
CA PHE A 53 -3.35 -1.62 8.05
C PHE A 53 -4.40 -1.10 9.05
N GLU A 54 -4.08 -0.01 9.76
CA GLU A 54 -5.01 0.71 10.64
C GLU A 54 -5.46 2.04 10.00
N PHE A 55 -4.58 2.65 9.24
CA PHE A 55 -4.85 3.94 8.61
C PHE A 55 -5.92 3.85 7.54
N PHE A 56 -5.92 2.76 6.75
CA PHE A 56 -6.94 2.52 5.73
C PHE A 56 -7.99 1.52 6.22
N ASP A 57 -9.25 1.76 5.85
CA ASP A 57 -10.35 0.81 6.04
C ASP A 57 -10.23 -0.32 5.01
N LEU A 58 -9.56 -1.41 5.39
CA LEU A 58 -9.28 -2.55 4.51
C LEU A 58 -10.53 -3.35 4.12
N ASP A 59 -11.62 -3.17 4.85
CA ASP A 59 -12.87 -3.87 4.59
C ASP A 59 -13.73 -3.11 3.56
N ARG A 60 -13.51 -1.80 3.41
CA ARG A 60 -14.08 -0.96 2.35
C ARG A 60 -13.13 -0.73 1.18
N ALA A 61 -11.83 -0.86 1.39
CA ALA A 61 -10.83 -0.72 0.33
C ALA A 61 -10.99 -1.79 -0.76
N PHE A 62 -10.66 -1.43 -2.00
CA PHE A 62 -10.73 -2.36 -3.12
C PHE A 62 -9.67 -2.07 -4.19
N LEU A 63 -9.39 -3.08 -5.01
CA LEU A 63 -8.58 -3.00 -6.23
C LEU A 63 -9.41 -3.40 -7.44
N VAL A 64 -9.08 -2.81 -8.60
CA VAL A 64 -9.50 -3.28 -9.92
C VAL A 64 -8.24 -3.61 -10.70
N GLU A 65 -8.15 -4.84 -11.22
CA GLU A 65 -7.01 -5.28 -12.03
C GLU A 65 -7.07 -4.64 -13.43
N ALA A 66 -5.92 -4.22 -13.91
CA ALA A 66 -5.71 -3.70 -15.24
C ALA A 66 -4.56 -4.46 -15.91
N GLU A 67 -4.70 -4.80 -17.17
CA GLU A 67 -3.69 -5.57 -17.91
C GLU A 67 -2.38 -4.79 -18.08
N THR A 68 -2.44 -3.47 -18.08
CA THR A 68 -1.30 -2.60 -18.27
C THR A 68 -1.33 -1.40 -17.33
N VAL A 69 -0.17 -0.79 -17.10
CA VAL A 69 -0.07 0.50 -16.38
C VAL A 69 -0.85 1.62 -17.08
N ARG A 70 -0.92 1.58 -18.42
CA ARG A 70 -1.68 2.57 -19.17
C ARG A 70 -3.17 2.43 -18.90
N ASP A 71 -3.68 1.21 -18.94
CA ASP A 71 -5.08 0.92 -18.62
C ASP A 71 -5.43 1.35 -17.19
N ALA A 72 -4.62 0.97 -16.19
CA ALA A 72 -4.80 1.40 -14.81
C ALA A 72 -4.83 2.93 -14.67
N ARG A 73 -3.97 3.64 -15.39
CA ARG A 73 -3.94 5.10 -15.41
C ARG A 73 -5.18 5.69 -16.08
N ASP A 74 -5.64 5.11 -17.18
CA ASP A 74 -6.83 5.57 -17.89
C ASP A 74 -8.08 5.37 -17.03
N LEU A 75 -8.15 4.27 -16.26
CA LEU A 75 -9.19 4.03 -15.24
C LEU A 75 -9.13 5.08 -14.12
N GLU A 76 -7.94 5.35 -13.55
CA GLU A 76 -7.77 6.38 -12.52
C GLU A 76 -8.25 7.75 -13.00
N LEU A 77 -7.82 8.17 -14.20
CA LEU A 77 -8.24 9.44 -14.77
C LEU A 77 -9.74 9.49 -15.03
N GLY A 78 -10.34 8.39 -15.50
CA GLY A 78 -11.77 8.27 -15.71
C GLY A 78 -12.57 8.42 -14.42
N MET A 79 -12.20 7.66 -13.41
CA MET A 79 -12.84 7.71 -12.08
C MET A 79 -12.62 9.06 -11.41
N GLY A 80 -11.40 9.63 -11.49
CA GLY A 80 -11.09 10.94 -10.92
C GLY A 80 -11.93 12.08 -11.52
N ARG A 81 -12.27 12.01 -12.82
CA ARG A 81 -13.16 13.00 -13.44
C ARG A 81 -14.59 12.95 -12.90
N VAL A 82 -15.09 11.76 -12.59
CA VAL A 82 -16.44 11.59 -12.03
C VAL A 82 -16.57 12.23 -10.65
N ILE A 83 -15.49 12.27 -9.90
CA ILE A 83 -15.46 12.78 -8.52
C ILE A 83 -14.63 14.06 -8.36
N ALA A 84 -14.40 14.80 -9.45
CA ALA A 84 -13.51 15.98 -9.41
C ALA A 84 -13.92 17.04 -8.39
N GLU A 85 -15.22 17.21 -8.14
CA GLU A 85 -15.76 18.15 -7.15
C GLU A 85 -15.50 17.70 -5.69
N HIS A 86 -15.16 16.44 -5.47
CA HIS A 86 -14.85 15.85 -4.17
C HIS A 86 -13.37 15.98 -3.78
N ASN A 87 -12.54 16.65 -4.59
CA ASN A 87 -11.10 16.77 -4.33
C ASN A 87 -10.85 17.38 -2.95
N ALA A 88 -9.92 16.78 -2.22
CA ALA A 88 -9.57 17.16 -0.87
C ALA A 88 -8.04 17.20 -0.68
N PRO A 89 -7.53 17.96 0.29
CA PRO A 89 -6.12 17.85 0.63
C PRO A 89 -5.78 16.50 1.24
N ALA A 90 -4.54 16.05 1.03
CA ALA A 90 -4.03 14.86 1.70
C ALA A 90 -4.09 15.03 3.24
N PRO A 91 -4.36 13.94 3.99
CA PRO A 91 -4.20 13.96 5.44
C PRO A 91 -2.79 14.40 5.86
N LEU A 92 -2.67 15.17 6.93
CA LEU A 92 -1.39 15.76 7.36
C LEU A 92 -0.32 14.72 7.72
N VAL A 93 -0.74 13.51 8.08
CA VAL A 93 0.15 12.39 8.42
C VAL A 93 0.83 11.76 7.19
N ILE A 94 0.34 12.04 5.99
CA ILE A 94 0.94 11.55 4.75
C ILE A 94 2.27 12.27 4.51
N ARG A 95 3.34 11.50 4.43
CA ARG A 95 4.70 12.05 4.22
C ARG A 95 4.85 12.63 2.82
N ARG A 96 5.56 13.75 2.72
CA ARG A 96 5.83 14.39 1.42
C ARG A 96 6.60 13.48 0.47
N GLU A 97 7.53 12.70 1.00
CA GLU A 97 8.37 11.75 0.27
C GLU A 97 7.56 10.58 -0.32
N ALA A 98 6.38 10.32 0.20
CA ALA A 98 5.49 9.28 -0.32
C ALA A 98 4.89 9.62 -1.70
N ALA A 99 5.14 10.83 -2.25
CA ALA A 99 4.58 11.29 -3.54
C ALA A 99 3.07 11.03 -3.66
N GLY A 100 2.32 11.26 -2.59
CA GLY A 100 0.91 10.88 -2.47
C GLY A 100 -0.01 12.03 -2.06
N HIS A 101 0.36 13.30 -2.39
CA HIS A 101 -0.40 14.48 -1.97
C HIS A 101 -1.57 14.84 -2.89
N THR A 102 -1.68 14.22 -4.04
CA THR A 102 -2.76 14.40 -5.00
C THR A 102 -3.72 13.23 -4.95
N GLU A 103 -4.85 13.31 -5.64
CA GLU A 103 -5.88 12.28 -5.77
C GLU A 103 -6.44 11.82 -4.40
N TRP A 104 -6.67 12.76 -3.49
CA TRP A 104 -7.44 12.58 -2.28
C TRP A 104 -8.82 13.19 -2.46
N TYR A 105 -9.86 12.50 -1.97
CA TYR A 105 -11.25 12.87 -2.20
C TYR A 105 -12.06 12.67 -0.91
N ARG A 106 -13.07 13.54 -0.68
CA ARG A 106 -13.98 13.46 0.46
C ARG A 106 -15.39 13.14 -0.02
N GLY A 107 -16.11 12.22 0.67
CA GLY A 107 -17.50 11.88 0.34
C GLY A 107 -17.68 11.21 -1.01
N ALA A 108 -16.64 10.64 -1.62
CA ALA A 108 -16.66 10.10 -2.98
C ALA A 108 -16.75 8.56 -3.04
N TYR A 109 -16.78 7.89 -1.91
CA TYR A 109 -16.66 6.43 -1.87
C TYR A 109 -17.76 5.71 -2.65
N ASP A 110 -19.03 6.07 -2.46
CA ASP A 110 -20.14 5.37 -3.07
C ASP A 110 -20.16 5.51 -4.61
N ALA A 111 -19.76 6.68 -5.11
CA ALA A 111 -19.64 6.92 -6.55
C ALA A 111 -18.51 6.06 -7.15
N LEU A 112 -17.36 5.95 -6.46
CA LEU A 112 -16.26 5.11 -6.90
C LEU A 112 -16.58 3.62 -6.80
N ALA A 113 -17.21 3.17 -5.73
CA ALA A 113 -17.65 1.78 -5.55
C ALA A 113 -18.64 1.38 -6.65
N THR A 114 -19.63 2.23 -6.95
CA THR A 114 -20.59 2.01 -8.04
C THR A 114 -19.87 1.87 -9.37
N THR A 115 -18.92 2.75 -9.66
CA THR A 115 -18.13 2.70 -10.91
C THR A 115 -17.29 1.43 -10.98
N ALA A 116 -16.65 1.02 -9.87
CA ALA A 116 -15.85 -0.20 -9.81
C ALA A 116 -16.69 -1.46 -10.04
N HIS A 117 -17.90 -1.52 -9.47
CA HIS A 117 -18.84 -2.63 -9.73
C HIS A 117 -19.27 -2.68 -11.20
N ALA A 118 -19.46 -1.53 -11.85
CA ALA A 118 -19.76 -1.49 -13.28
C ALA A 118 -18.57 -1.99 -14.12
N LEU A 119 -17.33 -1.66 -13.75
CA LEU A 119 -16.12 -2.20 -14.37
C LEU A 119 -16.05 -3.72 -14.19
N ALA A 120 -16.32 -4.24 -13.00
CA ALA A 120 -16.35 -5.66 -12.73
C ALA A 120 -17.42 -6.39 -13.57
N ALA A 121 -18.60 -5.81 -13.72
CA ALA A 121 -19.64 -6.32 -14.60
C ALA A 121 -19.22 -6.27 -16.08
N GLY A 122 -18.32 -5.36 -16.46
CA GLY A 122 -17.70 -5.25 -17.77
C GLY A 122 -16.52 -6.20 -18.00
N GLY A 123 -16.13 -7.02 -17.01
CA GLY A 123 -15.09 -8.06 -17.14
C GLY A 123 -13.78 -7.76 -16.44
N TYR A 124 -13.61 -6.62 -15.75
CA TYR A 124 -12.44 -6.38 -14.90
C TYR A 124 -12.51 -7.23 -13.64
N ALA A 125 -11.38 -7.82 -13.23
CA ALA A 125 -11.29 -8.48 -11.94
C ALA A 125 -11.23 -7.43 -10.82
N MET A 126 -12.05 -7.62 -9.77
CA MET A 126 -12.13 -6.74 -8.61
C MET A 126 -11.84 -7.51 -7.33
N HIS A 127 -11.01 -6.94 -6.44
CA HIS A 127 -10.73 -7.47 -5.11
C HIS A 127 -11.36 -6.54 -4.07
N ALA A 128 -12.52 -6.95 -3.55
CA ALA A 128 -13.28 -6.27 -2.51
C ALA A 128 -13.94 -7.31 -1.59
N PRO A 129 -13.74 -7.25 -0.27
CA PRO A 129 -12.82 -6.36 0.45
C PRO A 129 -11.35 -6.62 0.14
N LEU A 130 -10.49 -5.63 0.42
CA LEU A 130 -9.06 -5.72 0.09
C LEU A 130 -8.27 -6.63 1.05
N ARG A 131 -8.76 -6.83 2.26
CA ARG A 131 -8.11 -7.59 3.33
C ARG A 131 -7.60 -8.99 2.90
N PRO A 132 -8.38 -9.86 2.22
CA PRO A 132 -7.91 -11.16 1.76
C PRO A 132 -6.74 -11.08 0.78
N TRP A 133 -6.80 -10.16 -0.18
CA TRP A 133 -5.75 -9.95 -1.16
C TRP A 133 -4.44 -9.50 -0.49
N LEU A 134 -4.52 -8.56 0.47
CA LEU A 134 -3.34 -8.09 1.23
C LEU A 134 -2.73 -9.21 2.06
N ARG A 135 -3.58 -10.07 2.66
CA ARG A 135 -3.11 -11.25 3.40
C ARG A 135 -2.28 -12.17 2.52
N GLU A 136 -2.73 -12.49 1.32
CA GLU A 136 -2.00 -13.31 0.37
C GLU A 136 -0.66 -12.66 -0.01
N ARG A 137 -0.64 -11.37 -0.32
CA ARG A 137 0.60 -10.64 -0.66
C ARG A 137 1.60 -10.58 0.50
N LEU A 138 1.15 -10.49 1.74
CA LEU A 138 2.05 -10.56 2.91
C LEU A 138 2.59 -11.97 3.12
N VAL A 139 1.75 -13.01 2.99
CA VAL A 139 2.19 -14.41 3.07
C VAL A 139 3.26 -14.72 2.03
N GLU A 140 3.12 -14.23 0.81
CA GLU A 140 4.15 -14.39 -0.23
C GLU A 140 5.50 -13.74 0.11
N ARG A 141 5.51 -12.78 1.03
CA ARG A 141 6.72 -12.07 1.47
C ARG A 141 7.27 -12.59 2.80
N SER A 142 6.59 -13.52 3.44
CA SER A 142 6.93 -14.00 4.80
C SER A 142 8.25 -14.77 4.86
N ASP A 143 8.69 -15.38 3.75
CA ASP A 143 10.00 -16.04 3.62
C ASP A 143 11.19 -15.11 3.96
N ARG A 144 11.01 -13.80 3.81
CA ARG A 144 12.03 -12.79 4.11
C ARG A 144 11.97 -12.28 5.55
N LEU A 145 10.91 -12.59 6.29
CA LEU A 145 10.65 -12.00 7.59
C LEU A 145 11.75 -12.37 8.60
N PHE A 146 12.22 -13.63 8.56
CA PHE A 146 13.30 -14.09 9.42
C PHE A 146 14.59 -13.27 9.24
N SER A 147 15.11 -13.23 8.01
CA SER A 147 16.37 -12.53 7.72
C SER A 147 16.26 -11.02 7.92
N TRP A 148 15.10 -10.45 7.59
CA TRP A 148 14.86 -9.03 7.76
C TRP A 148 14.80 -8.63 9.25
N THR A 149 14.10 -9.38 10.09
CA THR A 149 14.02 -9.08 11.53
C THR A 149 15.38 -9.23 12.21
N MET A 150 16.15 -10.26 11.82
CA MET A 150 17.52 -10.43 12.33
C MET A 150 18.46 -9.29 11.93
N ALA A 151 18.28 -8.74 10.73
CA ALA A 151 19.08 -7.58 10.29
C ALA A 151 18.65 -6.28 10.97
N MET A 152 17.36 -6.13 11.27
CA MET A 152 16.82 -4.93 11.91
C MET A 152 17.00 -4.90 13.43
N LEU A 153 17.07 -6.07 14.05
CA LEU A 153 17.21 -6.26 15.51
C LEU A 153 18.44 -7.12 15.82
N PRO A 154 19.66 -6.71 15.46
CA PRO A 154 20.85 -7.40 15.94
C PRO A 154 20.92 -7.32 17.48
N PRO A 155 21.64 -8.25 18.15
CA PRO A 155 21.70 -8.29 19.62
C PRO A 155 22.02 -6.94 20.26
N GLU A 156 22.92 -6.18 19.64
CA GLU A 156 23.33 -4.85 20.12
C GLU A 156 22.16 -3.84 20.08
N VAL A 157 21.27 -3.94 19.10
CA VAL A 157 20.08 -3.06 18.98
C VAL A 157 19.02 -3.42 20.01
N LEU A 158 18.86 -4.70 20.34
CA LEU A 158 17.98 -5.15 21.44
C LEU A 158 18.43 -4.58 22.79
N GLU A 159 19.75 -4.45 22.99
CA GLU A 159 20.33 -3.84 24.18
C GLU A 159 20.30 -2.31 24.16
N MET A 160 20.62 -1.69 23.01
CA MET A 160 20.76 -0.23 22.84
C MET A 160 19.45 0.48 22.43
N ARG A 161 18.42 -0.27 22.07
CA ARG A 161 17.08 0.23 21.67
C ARG A 161 17.14 1.40 20.67
N ASP A 162 17.62 1.15 19.43
CA ASP A 162 17.33 2.12 18.36
C ASP A 162 15.81 2.21 18.14
N PRO A 163 15.15 3.31 18.56
CA PRO A 163 13.70 3.39 18.54
C PRO A 163 13.11 3.29 17.13
N SER A 164 13.89 3.66 16.12
CA SER A 164 13.39 3.68 14.72
C SER A 164 13.33 2.28 14.13
N SER A 165 14.35 1.46 14.36
CA SER A 165 14.39 0.06 13.92
C SER A 165 13.36 -0.78 14.65
N VAL A 166 13.26 -0.61 15.97
CA VAL A 166 12.25 -1.26 16.80
C VAL A 166 10.84 -0.96 16.27
N ARG A 167 10.51 0.32 16.05
CA ARG A 167 9.20 0.71 15.55
C ARG A 167 8.87 0.10 14.19
N ARG A 168 9.83 0.10 13.26
CA ARG A 168 9.63 -0.51 11.94
C ARG A 168 9.33 -2.01 12.03
N VAL A 169 10.00 -2.71 12.94
CA VAL A 169 9.74 -4.14 13.15
C VAL A 169 8.35 -4.33 13.75
N LEU A 170 7.99 -3.57 14.79
CA LEU A 170 6.66 -3.65 15.39
C LEU A 170 5.57 -3.36 14.36
N ASP A 171 5.65 -2.26 13.61
CA ASP A 171 4.66 -1.92 12.58
C ASP A 171 4.50 -3.04 11.54
N MET A 172 5.60 -3.73 11.18
CA MET A 172 5.53 -4.86 10.25
C MET A 172 4.86 -6.08 10.89
N LEU A 173 5.25 -6.46 12.11
CA LEU A 173 4.65 -7.62 12.80
C LEU A 173 3.18 -7.39 13.13
N ASP A 174 2.81 -6.18 13.54
CA ASP A 174 1.42 -5.78 13.74
C ASP A 174 0.60 -5.89 12.46
N ALA A 175 1.18 -5.55 11.29
CA ALA A 175 0.52 -5.74 10.01
C ALA A 175 0.17 -7.21 9.73
N PHE A 176 1.09 -8.13 10.02
CA PHE A 176 0.82 -9.58 9.93
C PHE A 176 -0.30 -9.99 10.89
N GLY A 177 -0.21 -9.57 12.15
CA GLY A 177 -1.24 -9.87 13.16
C GLY A 177 -2.62 -9.31 12.78
N SER A 178 -2.69 -8.09 12.26
CA SER A 178 -3.95 -7.45 11.83
C SER A 178 -4.66 -8.19 10.69
N LEU A 179 -3.91 -8.96 9.91
CA LEU A 179 -4.42 -9.79 8.82
C LEU A 179 -4.53 -11.28 9.20
N ASN A 180 -4.46 -11.60 10.50
CA ASN A 180 -4.54 -12.97 11.03
C ASN A 180 -3.52 -13.92 10.38
N ILE A 181 -2.27 -13.45 10.21
CA ILE A 181 -1.16 -14.29 9.74
C ILE A 181 -0.34 -14.69 10.96
N GLU A 182 -0.19 -16.00 11.17
CA GLU A 182 0.65 -16.55 12.24
C GLU A 182 2.11 -16.21 11.99
N LEU A 183 2.80 -15.76 13.04
CA LEU A 183 4.20 -15.32 12.97
C LEU A 183 5.20 -16.44 13.33
N GLU A 184 4.75 -17.45 14.08
CA GLU A 184 5.56 -18.54 14.58
C GLU A 184 6.41 -19.24 13.52
N PRO A 185 5.89 -19.53 12.32
CA PRO A 185 6.67 -20.19 11.28
C PRO A 185 7.77 -19.31 10.66
N TRP A 186 7.69 -18.00 10.85
CA TRP A 186 8.48 -17.03 10.08
C TRP A 186 9.45 -16.21 10.90
N LEU A 187 9.38 -16.29 12.24
CA LEU A 187 10.23 -15.50 13.14
C LEU A 187 11.20 -16.37 13.92
N PRO A 188 12.41 -15.83 14.22
CA PRO A 188 13.26 -16.42 15.24
C PRO A 188 12.53 -16.43 16.59
N PRO A 189 12.66 -17.50 17.41
CA PRO A 189 12.00 -17.57 18.71
C PRO A 189 12.26 -16.35 19.60
N GLN A 190 13.49 -15.85 19.62
CA GLN A 190 13.89 -14.68 20.42
C GLN A 190 13.14 -13.40 19.99
N VAL A 191 12.91 -13.22 18.68
CA VAL A 191 12.16 -12.07 18.14
C VAL A 191 10.68 -12.22 18.47
N LEU A 192 10.16 -13.44 18.40
CA LEU A 192 8.76 -13.73 18.74
C LEU A 192 8.48 -13.46 20.24
N ASP A 193 9.36 -13.94 21.13
CA ASP A 193 9.25 -13.70 22.57
C ASP A 193 9.38 -12.20 22.89
N TRP A 194 10.32 -11.52 22.25
CA TRP A 194 10.49 -10.07 22.36
C TRP A 194 9.22 -9.34 21.92
N TYR A 195 8.67 -9.66 20.75
CA TYR A 195 7.45 -9.03 20.22
C TYR A 195 6.26 -9.21 21.15
N ARG A 196 6.06 -10.43 21.69
CA ARG A 196 5.00 -10.74 22.65
C ARG A 196 5.15 -10.02 23.99
N SER A 197 6.35 -9.62 24.35
CA SER A 197 6.61 -8.84 25.56
C SER A 197 6.32 -7.34 25.41
N MET A 198 6.10 -6.86 24.16
CA MET A 198 5.80 -5.45 23.92
C MET A 198 4.32 -5.16 24.29
N PRO A 199 4.03 -3.98 24.87
CA PRO A 199 2.66 -3.55 25.05
C PRO A 199 1.98 -3.40 23.67
N PRO A 200 0.68 -3.69 23.57
CA PRO A 200 -0.07 -3.41 22.34
C PRO A 200 0.01 -1.92 22.02
N ALA A 201 0.14 -1.58 20.74
CA ALA A 201 0.27 -0.21 20.26
C ALA A 201 -1.05 0.56 20.36
#